data_7bdfc06666523e76ac3b93570d28f149
#
_entry.id   7bdfc06666523e76ac3b93570d28f149
#
_cell.length_a   1.000
_cell.length_b   1.000
_cell.length_c   1.000
_cell.angle_alpha   90.00
_cell.angle_beta   90.00
_cell.angle_gamma   90.00
#
_symmetry.space_group_name_H-M   'P 1'
#
loop_
_entity.id
_entity.type
_entity.pdbx_description
1 polymer ?
#
loop_
_entity_poly.entity_id
_entity_poly.type
_entity_poly.pdbx_seq_one_letter_code
_entity_poly.pdbx_strand_id
1 'polypeptide(L)'
;MSTLYKSTGFDLSTTSQTSIYTCPSETETIIKNVQTHNYGGSNVVFEMWVNKGGTDYDIAHKTVSAKESLNAASGVLVLEEGDILKVKAATANSISGLVSYLEVRSDTKNPI
;
A
#
# COMPACT_ATOMS: atom_id res chain seq x y z
N MET A 1 -14.87 -18.06 -8.13
CA MET A 1 -14.35 -16.86 -7.47
C MET A 1 -13.83 -17.20 -6.10
N SER A 2 -12.68 -16.74 -5.76
CA SER A 2 -12.14 -16.96 -4.43
C SER A 2 -11.75 -15.65 -3.80
N THR A 3 -11.83 -15.60 -2.49
CA THR A 3 -11.60 -14.41 -1.70
C THR A 3 -10.59 -14.74 -0.62
N LEU A 4 -9.51 -13.96 -0.56
CA LEU A 4 -8.45 -14.19 0.40
C LEU A 4 -8.14 -12.93 1.18
N TYR A 5 -8.10 -13.05 2.50
CA TYR A 5 -7.61 -11.95 3.35
C TYR A 5 -6.11 -12.11 3.47
N LYS A 6 -5.36 -11.06 3.23
CA LYS A 6 -3.90 -11.09 3.24
C LYS A 6 -3.32 -9.83 3.86
N SER A 7 -2.05 -9.89 4.16
CA SER A 7 -1.31 -8.70 4.58
C SER A 7 0.12 -8.78 4.06
N THR A 8 0.74 -7.63 3.88
CA THR A 8 2.13 -7.52 3.43
C THR A 8 2.81 -6.46 4.28
N GLY A 9 3.94 -6.80 4.88
CA GLY A 9 4.71 -5.86 5.66
C GLY A 9 5.68 -5.07 4.80
N PHE A 10 6.04 -3.86 5.21
CA PHE A 10 7.07 -3.08 4.54
C PHE A 10 7.92 -2.31 5.56
N ASP A 11 9.16 -2.08 5.20
CA ASP A 11 10.10 -1.31 6.02
C ASP A 11 10.90 -0.47 5.03
N LEU A 12 10.84 0.85 5.15
CA LEU A 12 11.45 1.73 4.17
C LEU A 12 12.86 2.07 4.56
N SER A 13 13.80 1.34 4.00
CA SER A 13 15.22 1.52 4.29
C SER A 13 15.87 2.60 3.44
N THR A 14 15.15 3.19 2.48
CA THR A 14 15.65 4.27 1.64
C THR A 14 14.62 5.38 1.57
N THR A 15 14.97 6.48 0.93
CA THR A 15 14.04 7.58 0.71
C THR A 15 13.44 7.54 -0.68
N SER A 16 13.64 6.44 -1.41
CA SER A 16 13.10 6.31 -2.77
C SER A 16 11.67 5.80 -2.75
N GLN A 17 10.92 6.13 -3.78
CA GLN A 17 9.60 5.56 -3.97
C GLN A 17 9.73 4.05 -4.10
N THR A 18 8.96 3.30 -3.36
CA THR A 18 9.07 1.84 -3.29
C THR A 18 7.71 1.21 -3.58
N SER A 19 7.69 0.21 -4.46
CA SER A 19 6.47 -0.56 -4.74
C SER A 19 6.31 -1.59 -3.62
N ILE A 20 5.18 -1.58 -2.95
CA ILE A 20 4.97 -2.50 -1.83
C ILE A 20 3.90 -3.56 -2.15
N TYR A 21 3.11 -3.36 -3.18
CA TYR A 21 2.10 -4.35 -3.55
C TYR A 21 1.68 -4.14 -5.00
N THR A 22 1.61 -5.23 -5.76
CA THR A 22 1.09 -5.21 -7.13
C THR A 22 -0.12 -6.13 -7.18
N CYS A 23 -1.23 -5.62 -7.70
CA CYS A 23 -2.45 -6.42 -7.80
C CYS A 23 -2.24 -7.51 -8.85
N PRO A 24 -2.40 -8.78 -8.47
CA PRO A 24 -2.14 -9.89 -9.39
C PRO A 24 -3.10 -9.93 -10.56
N SER A 25 -2.75 -10.72 -11.57
CA SER A 25 -3.62 -10.90 -12.72
C SER A 25 -4.93 -11.57 -12.31
N GLU A 26 -6.00 -11.21 -12.99
CA GLU A 26 -7.33 -11.77 -12.74
C GLU A 26 -7.80 -11.59 -11.30
N THR A 27 -7.39 -10.50 -10.68
CA THR A 27 -7.66 -10.21 -9.29
C THR A 27 -8.08 -8.76 -9.15
N GLU A 28 -8.95 -8.50 -8.20
CA GLU A 28 -9.20 -7.15 -7.73
C GLU A 28 -8.81 -7.17 -6.27
N THR A 29 -8.16 -6.12 -5.81
CA THR A 29 -7.69 -6.06 -4.43
C THR A 29 -8.36 -4.89 -3.73
N ILE A 30 -8.88 -5.14 -2.56
CA ILE A 30 -9.48 -4.10 -1.73
C ILE A 30 -8.53 -3.86 -0.58
N ILE A 31 -7.85 -2.72 -0.61
CA ILE A 31 -6.92 -2.34 0.46
C ILE A 31 -7.76 -1.80 1.60
N LYS A 32 -7.68 -2.45 2.75
CA LYS A 32 -8.49 -2.07 3.91
C LYS A 32 -7.76 -1.11 4.82
N ASN A 33 -6.46 -1.22 4.88
CA ASN A 33 -5.67 -0.46 5.85
C ASN A 33 -4.21 -0.42 5.41
N VAL A 34 -3.57 0.72 5.58
CA VAL A 34 -2.11 0.85 5.40
C VAL A 34 -1.59 1.38 6.74
N GLN A 35 -1.36 0.47 7.67
CA GLN A 35 -0.88 0.82 9.00
C GLN A 35 0.57 1.27 8.85
N THR A 36 0.84 2.51 9.16
CA THR A 36 2.15 3.12 8.97
C THR A 36 2.66 3.61 10.30
N HIS A 37 3.86 3.20 10.67
CA HIS A 37 4.44 3.52 11.97
C HIS A 37 5.79 4.20 11.79
N ASN A 38 5.99 5.29 12.51
CA ASN A 38 7.27 5.97 12.54
C ASN A 38 8.00 5.51 13.82
N TYR A 39 9.04 4.69 13.64
CA TYR A 39 9.79 4.16 14.78
C TYR A 39 11.02 5.03 15.07
N GLY A 40 11.19 6.12 14.35
CA GLY A 40 12.30 7.03 14.55
C GLY A 40 12.03 8.08 15.61
N GLY A 41 12.95 8.97 15.83
CA GLY A 41 12.84 10.01 16.84
C GLY A 41 12.39 11.37 16.33
N SER A 42 12.08 11.50 15.05
CA SER A 42 11.64 12.74 14.43
C SER A 42 10.43 12.50 13.57
N ASN A 43 9.65 13.54 13.33
CA ASN A 43 8.49 13.42 12.44
C ASN A 43 8.97 13.17 11.02
N VAL A 44 8.25 12.34 10.26
CA VAL A 44 8.62 11.96 8.91
C VAL A 44 7.42 12.10 7.99
N VAL A 45 7.61 12.71 6.84
CA VAL A 45 6.57 12.79 5.82
C VAL A 45 6.51 11.46 5.08
N PHE A 46 5.31 10.92 4.96
CA PHE A 46 5.04 9.68 4.27
C PHE A 46 4.09 9.96 3.10
N GLU A 47 4.45 9.44 1.93
CA GLU A 47 3.63 9.64 0.72
C GLU A 47 3.25 8.30 0.13
N MET A 48 2.09 8.27 -0.52
CA MET A 48 1.58 7.04 -1.11
C MET A 48 0.94 7.34 -2.46
N TRP A 49 1.17 6.46 -3.42
CA TRP A 49 0.62 6.56 -4.79
C TRP A 49 0.02 5.24 -5.20
N VAL A 50 -0.91 5.30 -6.15
CA VAL A 50 -1.33 4.11 -6.89
C VAL A 50 -0.92 4.32 -8.33
N ASN A 51 -0.19 3.38 -8.89
CA ASN A 51 0.20 3.41 -10.29
C ASN A 51 -0.84 2.63 -11.10
N LYS A 52 -1.45 3.29 -12.08
CA LYS A 52 -2.40 2.66 -12.99
C LYS A 52 -1.96 2.94 -14.40
N GLY A 53 -1.66 1.89 -15.15
CA GLY A 53 -1.28 2.03 -16.56
C GLY A 53 -0.04 2.87 -16.77
N GLY A 54 0.89 2.83 -15.84
CA GLY A 54 2.13 3.58 -15.96
C GLY A 54 2.10 4.98 -15.38
N THR A 55 0.95 5.42 -14.86
CA THR A 55 0.81 6.75 -14.27
C THR A 55 0.67 6.63 -12.76
N ASP A 56 1.46 7.41 -12.02
CA ASP A 56 1.38 7.44 -10.56
C ASP A 56 0.34 8.48 -10.14
N TYR A 57 -0.64 8.06 -9.40
CA TYR A 57 -1.64 8.97 -8.82
C TYR A 57 -1.33 9.12 -7.33
N ASP A 58 -1.07 10.35 -6.91
CA ASP A 58 -0.70 10.66 -5.54
C ASP A 58 -1.97 10.61 -4.69
N ILE A 59 -2.03 9.75 -3.71
CA ILE A 59 -3.24 9.56 -2.91
C ILE A 59 -3.07 9.86 -1.43
N ALA A 60 -1.88 10.05 -0.94
CA ALA A 60 -1.68 10.41 0.46
C ALA A 60 -0.34 11.11 0.69
N HIS A 61 -0.37 12.12 1.55
CA HIS A 61 0.81 12.86 1.92
C HIS A 61 0.59 13.24 3.39
N LYS A 62 1.22 12.51 4.29
CA LYS A 62 0.97 12.67 5.72
C LYS A 62 2.24 12.79 6.51
N THR A 63 2.21 13.58 7.56
CA THR A 63 3.32 13.63 8.51
C THR A 63 3.01 12.61 9.60
N VAL A 64 3.91 11.65 9.78
CA VAL A 64 3.78 10.66 10.84
C VAL A 64 4.67 11.12 11.97
N SER A 65 4.09 11.45 13.11
CA SER A 65 4.84 11.95 14.26
C SER A 65 5.75 10.85 14.81
N ALA A 66 6.84 11.25 15.44
CA ALA A 66 7.79 10.31 16.01
C ALA A 66 7.09 9.31 16.94
N LYS A 67 7.38 8.05 16.79
CA LYS A 67 6.84 6.94 17.61
C LYS A 67 5.33 6.76 17.50
N GLU A 68 4.70 7.38 16.49
CA GLU A 68 3.25 7.28 16.31
C GLU A 68 2.91 6.44 15.07
N SER A 69 1.66 6.06 14.97
CA SER A 69 1.15 5.29 13.84
C SER A 69 -0.09 5.93 13.28
N LEU A 70 -0.37 5.70 12.02
CA LEU A 70 -1.62 6.11 11.41
C LEU A 70 -2.00 5.16 10.28
N ASN A 71 -3.26 5.21 9.85
CA ASN A 71 -3.69 4.52 8.64
C ASN A 71 -3.55 5.52 7.50
N ALA A 72 -2.64 5.25 6.58
CA ALA A 72 -2.39 6.17 5.47
C ALA A 72 -3.52 6.12 4.44
N ALA A 73 -4.28 5.03 4.39
CA ALA A 73 -5.43 4.94 3.50
C ALA A 73 -6.62 5.53 4.23
N SER A 74 -7.11 6.68 3.78
CA SER A 74 -8.23 7.32 4.44
C SER A 74 -9.51 6.57 4.29
N GLY A 75 -9.58 5.60 3.46
CA GLY A 75 -10.74 4.76 3.24
C GLY A 75 -10.29 3.53 2.49
N VAL A 76 -11.23 2.82 1.93
CA VAL A 76 -10.93 1.62 1.16
C VAL A 76 -10.39 2.02 -0.21
N LEU A 77 -9.33 1.37 -0.64
CA LEU A 77 -8.77 1.58 -1.98
C LEU A 77 -8.99 0.32 -2.79
N VAL A 78 -9.44 0.47 -4.02
CA VAL A 78 -9.64 -0.67 -4.91
C VAL A 78 -8.53 -0.66 -5.96
N LEU A 79 -7.77 -1.73 -6.02
CA LEU A 79 -6.75 -1.91 -7.05
C LEU A 79 -7.24 -2.95 -8.05
N GLU A 80 -7.04 -2.64 -9.31
CA GLU A 80 -7.37 -3.58 -10.38
C GLU A 80 -6.10 -4.25 -10.86
N GLU A 81 -6.25 -5.29 -11.65
CA GLU A 81 -5.12 -6.07 -12.15
C GLU A 81 -3.99 -5.16 -12.66
N GLY A 82 -2.80 -5.37 -12.15
CA GLY A 82 -1.62 -4.62 -12.58
C GLY A 82 -1.37 -3.31 -11.84
N ASP A 83 -2.32 -2.85 -11.06
CA ASP A 83 -2.14 -1.60 -10.30
C ASP A 83 -1.11 -1.83 -9.19
N ILE A 84 -0.32 -0.83 -8.89
CA ILE A 84 0.77 -0.94 -7.93
C ILE A 84 0.59 0.11 -6.83
N LEU A 85 0.70 -0.33 -5.59
CA LEU A 85 0.71 0.58 -4.45
C LEU A 85 2.16 0.92 -4.14
N LYS A 86 2.48 2.22 -4.17
CA LYS A 86 3.84 2.70 -3.93
C LYS A 86 3.85 3.66 -2.76
N VAL A 87 4.94 3.65 -2.03
CA VAL A 87 5.10 4.50 -0.84
C VAL A 87 6.50 5.11 -0.80
N LYS A 88 6.65 6.15 -0.01
CA LYS A 88 7.93 6.82 0.16
C LYS A 88 7.98 7.48 1.53
N ALA A 89 9.11 7.40 2.18
CA ALA A 89 9.36 8.12 3.43
C ALA A 89 10.46 9.14 3.20
N ALA A 90 10.31 10.32 3.78
CA ALA A 90 11.31 11.38 3.62
C ALA A 90 12.61 11.07 4.37
N THR A 91 12.57 10.15 5.32
CA THR A 91 13.75 9.75 6.09
C THR A 91 13.89 8.23 6.04
N ALA A 92 15.07 7.75 5.73
CA ALA A 92 15.34 6.32 5.66
C ALA A 92 15.33 5.69 7.06
N ASN A 93 14.95 4.45 7.14
CA ASN A 93 14.97 3.66 8.37
C ASN A 93 14.17 4.30 9.51
N SER A 94 13.00 4.81 9.17
CA SER A 94 12.10 5.44 10.14
C SER A 94 10.67 4.95 10.02
N ILE A 95 10.28 4.43 8.88
CA ILE A 95 8.89 4.03 8.64
C ILE A 95 8.81 2.54 8.32
N SER A 96 7.92 1.86 9.01
CA SER A 96 7.55 0.49 8.67
C SER A 96 6.03 0.41 8.70
N GLY A 97 5.47 -0.64 8.13
CA GLY A 97 4.03 -0.76 8.13
C GLY A 97 3.53 -2.10 7.66
N LEU A 98 2.22 -2.19 7.62
CA LEU A 98 1.52 -3.41 7.21
C LEU A 98 0.32 -3.00 6.37
N VAL A 99 0.22 -3.55 5.19
CA VAL A 99 -0.94 -3.36 4.32
C VAL A 99 -1.85 -4.55 4.51
N SER A 100 -3.10 -4.30 4.87
CA SER A 100 -4.09 -5.36 5.02
C SER A 100 -5.09 -5.27 3.88
N TYR A 101 -5.38 -6.36 3.25
CA TYR A 101 -6.19 -6.32 2.04
C TYR A 101 -6.95 -7.63 1.79
N LEU A 102 -7.92 -7.54 0.88
CA LEU A 102 -8.72 -8.65 0.46
C LEU A 102 -8.50 -8.81 -1.04
N GLU A 103 -8.10 -9.98 -1.48
CA GLU A 103 -8.00 -10.27 -2.90
C GLU A 103 -9.21 -11.07 -3.33
N VAL A 104 -9.88 -10.59 -4.37
CA VAL A 104 -11.02 -11.28 -4.96
C VAL A 104 -10.56 -11.77 -6.32
N ARG A 105 -10.42 -13.05 -6.47
CA ARG A 105 -9.92 -13.63 -7.70
C ARG A 105 -11.02 -14.19 -8.54
N SER A 106 -10.91 -13.94 -9.82
CA SER A 106 -11.84 -14.52 -10.77
C SER A 106 -11.36 -15.92 -11.10
N ASP A 107 -12.23 -16.90 -10.93
CA ASP A 107 -11.84 -18.23 -11.33
C ASP A 107 -12.63 -18.60 -12.55
N THR A 108 -13.06 -17.62 -13.30
CA THR A 108 -13.82 -17.88 -14.42
C THR A 108 -13.10 -17.89 -15.66
N LYS A 109 -11.96 -18.41 -15.69
CA LYS A 109 -11.27 -18.45 -16.90
C LYS A 109 -12.10 -19.28 -17.74
N ASN A 110 -12.89 -20.02 -17.22
CA ASN A 110 -13.64 -20.88 -17.83
C ASN A 110 -15.01 -20.54 -17.74
N PRO A 111 -15.46 -19.90 -18.57
CA PRO A 111 -16.76 -19.42 -18.54
C PRO A 111 -17.78 -20.46 -18.68
N ILE A 112 -17.52 -21.43 -18.84
CA ILE A 112 -18.45 -22.42 -18.96
C ILE A 112 -19.24 -22.40 -19.85
#